data_e6fba56e7183be388b046538adf44a76
#
_entry.id   e6fba56e7183be388b046538adf44a76
#
_cell.length_a   1.000
_cell.length_b   1.000
_cell.length_c   1.000
_cell.angle_alpha   90.00
_cell.angle_beta   90.00
_cell.angle_gamma   90.00
#
_symmetry.space_group_name_H-M   'P 1'
#
loop_
_entity.id
_entity.type
_entity.pdbx_description
1 polymer ?
#
loop_
_entity_poly.entity_id
_entity_poly.type
_entity_poly.pdbx_seq_one_letter_code
_entity_poly.pdbx_strand_id
1 'polypeptide(L)'
;MFRIAIIGQKGGDGKTTITLGLAVAATEAEQSVAIIDLDPQANATNWKDRRIAENPAVISAQVSRLKQTIQTAQDYGADLVLIDTPGRSDSAAIEAARNADLVLIPVRPQIFGLETLKGVRDLLRVAGDPLAYVIVNGIHPQVTKGVETTRALIEDTFGLNVAPMHLCQRGSYAEAPTIGRSAQELDPEGKAADELRRLYMFTFELLNKLNSEHYEQK
;
A
#
# COMPACT_ATOMS: atom_id res chain seq x y z
N MET A 1 -6.69 2.67 15.87
CA MET A 1 -5.80 1.95 14.94
C MET A 1 -6.41 1.93 13.55
N PHE A 2 -5.67 2.37 12.54
CA PHE A 2 -6.07 2.29 11.13
C PHE A 2 -5.46 1.06 10.44
N ARG A 3 -6.12 0.59 9.38
CA ARG A 3 -5.69 -0.59 8.61
C ARG A 3 -5.71 -0.27 7.14
N ILE A 4 -4.59 -0.43 6.47
CA ILE A 4 -4.47 -0.23 5.02
C ILE A 4 -4.06 -1.56 4.38
N ALA A 5 -4.83 -2.05 3.41
CA ALA A 5 -4.45 -3.20 2.60
C ALA A 5 -3.83 -2.73 1.28
N ILE A 6 -2.71 -3.32 0.90
CA ILE A 6 -2.09 -3.10 -0.40
C ILE A 6 -2.30 -4.35 -1.25
N ILE A 7 -3.21 -4.26 -2.24
CA ILE A 7 -3.63 -5.39 -3.05
C ILE A 7 -3.31 -5.20 -4.54
N GLY A 8 -3.31 -6.28 -5.31
CA GLY A 8 -3.15 -6.25 -6.76
C GLY A 8 -2.90 -7.65 -7.29
N GLN A 9 -3.34 -7.92 -8.53
CA GLN A 9 -3.27 -9.26 -9.14
C GLN A 9 -1.94 -9.56 -9.85
N LYS A 10 -1.02 -8.58 -9.95
CA LYS A 10 0.24 -8.76 -10.67
C LYS A 10 1.44 -8.62 -9.73
N GLY A 11 2.45 -9.49 -9.94
CA GLY A 11 3.76 -9.34 -9.31
C GLY A 11 4.54 -8.17 -9.92
N GLY A 12 5.28 -7.44 -9.10
CA GLY A 12 6.13 -6.34 -9.56
C GLY A 12 5.44 -4.98 -9.73
N ASP A 13 4.16 -4.83 -9.38
CA ASP A 13 3.46 -3.54 -9.42
C ASP A 13 3.80 -2.61 -8.24
N GLY A 14 4.62 -3.07 -7.28
CA GLY A 14 5.17 -2.25 -6.21
C GLY A 14 4.40 -2.30 -4.89
N LYS A 15 3.61 -3.36 -4.64
CA LYS A 15 2.87 -3.53 -3.38
C LYS A 15 3.79 -3.42 -2.17
N THR A 16 4.76 -4.31 -2.05
CA THR A 16 5.72 -4.29 -0.94
C THR A 16 6.49 -2.97 -0.86
N THR A 17 6.90 -2.38 -1.99
CA THR A 17 7.59 -1.08 -2.01
C THR A 17 6.75 0.03 -1.38
N ILE A 18 5.47 0.09 -1.73
CA ILE A 18 4.52 1.06 -1.15
C ILE A 18 4.28 0.74 0.33
N THR A 19 4.09 -0.53 0.69
CA THR A 19 3.94 -0.96 2.09
C THR A 19 5.11 -0.49 2.94
N LEU A 20 6.34 -0.75 2.52
CA LEU A 20 7.55 -0.35 3.24
C LEU A 20 7.69 1.18 3.32
N GLY A 21 7.44 1.88 2.21
CA GLY A 21 7.50 3.33 2.16
C GLY A 21 6.48 4.00 3.10
N LEU A 22 5.23 3.55 3.08
CA LEU A 22 4.19 4.08 3.98
C LEU A 22 4.49 3.74 5.44
N ALA A 23 4.98 2.52 5.73
CA ALA A 23 5.33 2.13 7.09
C ALA A 23 6.43 3.01 7.68
N VAL A 24 7.47 3.28 6.90
CA VAL A 24 8.56 4.16 7.35
C VAL A 24 8.09 5.59 7.49
N ALA A 25 7.29 6.13 6.54
CA ALA A 25 6.75 7.48 6.65
C ALA A 25 5.87 7.66 7.90
N ALA A 26 5.04 6.66 8.23
CA ALA A 26 4.24 6.68 9.44
C ALA A 26 5.10 6.57 10.71
N THR A 27 6.17 5.77 10.69
CA THR A 27 7.13 5.69 11.80
C THR A 27 7.89 7.01 11.99
N GLU A 28 8.28 7.70 10.91
CA GLU A 28 8.87 9.05 10.94
C GLU A 28 7.89 10.09 11.53
N ALA A 29 6.58 9.87 11.38
CA ALA A 29 5.51 10.66 12.00
C ALA A 29 5.13 10.17 13.43
N GLU A 30 6.03 9.44 14.09
CA GLU A 30 5.90 8.94 15.48
C GLU A 30 4.73 7.97 15.72
N GLN A 31 4.19 7.35 14.66
CA GLN A 31 3.17 6.31 14.80
C GLN A 31 3.80 4.95 15.11
N SER A 32 3.10 4.16 15.93
CA SER A 32 3.39 2.73 16.13
C SER A 32 2.84 1.93 14.95
N VAL A 33 3.73 1.33 14.14
CA VAL A 33 3.37 0.71 12.86
C VAL A 33 3.69 -0.78 12.84
N ALA A 34 2.73 -1.59 12.39
CA ALA A 34 2.94 -3.00 12.09
C ALA A 34 2.65 -3.30 10.61
N ILE A 35 3.53 -4.06 9.97
CA ILE A 35 3.31 -4.66 8.65
C ILE A 35 2.92 -6.12 8.85
N ILE A 36 1.82 -6.55 8.25
CA ILE A 36 1.43 -7.97 8.17
C ILE A 36 1.75 -8.44 6.76
N ASP A 37 2.77 -9.29 6.63
CA ASP A 37 3.23 -9.85 5.38
C ASP A 37 2.49 -11.17 5.11
N LEU A 38 1.57 -11.14 4.12
CA LEU A 38 0.79 -12.31 3.68
C LEU A 38 1.42 -12.99 2.45
N ASP A 39 2.50 -12.43 1.89
CA ASP A 39 3.14 -12.99 0.70
C ASP A 39 4.07 -14.16 1.10
N PRO A 40 3.87 -15.37 0.57
CA PRO A 40 4.79 -16.49 0.78
C PRO A 40 6.24 -16.22 0.34
N GLN A 41 6.46 -15.21 -0.52
CA GLN A 41 7.81 -14.74 -0.86
C GLN A 41 8.48 -13.97 0.27
N ALA A 42 7.70 -13.56 1.29
CA ALA A 42 8.18 -12.91 2.52
C ALA A 42 9.08 -11.68 2.26
N ASN A 43 8.71 -10.87 1.27
CA ASN A 43 9.55 -9.72 0.86
C ASN A 43 9.66 -8.67 1.97
N ALA A 44 8.57 -8.36 2.67
CA ALA A 44 8.60 -7.43 3.80
C ALA A 44 9.33 -8.02 5.01
N THR A 45 9.15 -9.31 5.26
CA THR A 45 9.86 -10.06 6.31
C THR A 45 11.37 -10.08 6.05
N ASN A 46 11.78 -10.45 4.82
CA ASN A 46 13.19 -10.44 4.42
C ASN A 46 13.81 -9.03 4.48
N TRP A 47 13.05 -7.99 4.19
CA TRP A 47 13.49 -6.60 4.38
C TRP A 47 13.73 -6.30 5.86
N LYS A 48 12.84 -6.74 6.76
CA LYS A 48 12.99 -6.55 8.20
C LYS A 48 14.26 -7.24 8.74
N ASP A 49 14.58 -8.42 8.26
CA ASP A 49 15.78 -9.16 8.67
C ASP A 49 17.08 -8.42 8.35
N ARG A 50 17.06 -7.57 7.31
CA ARG A 50 18.21 -6.71 6.94
C ARG A 50 18.21 -5.36 7.64
N ARG A 51 17.09 -5.01 8.32
CA ARG A 51 16.88 -3.70 8.91
C ARG A 51 17.54 -3.59 10.28
N ILE A 52 18.34 -2.52 10.50
CA ILE A 52 18.94 -2.22 11.81
C ILE A 52 17.89 -1.61 12.76
N ALA A 53 17.03 -0.72 12.24
CA ALA A 53 16.01 -0.07 13.06
C ALA A 53 14.92 -1.07 13.50
N GLU A 54 14.47 -0.95 14.75
CA GLU A 54 13.44 -1.84 15.31
C GLU A 54 12.07 -1.61 14.66
N ASN A 55 11.73 -0.37 14.30
CA ASN A 55 10.46 -0.02 13.69
C ASN A 55 10.59 0.17 12.16
N PRO A 56 9.50 -0.09 11.42
CA PRO A 56 8.25 -0.72 11.83
C PRO A 56 8.40 -2.19 12.22
N ALA A 57 7.46 -2.72 13.00
CA ALA A 57 7.35 -4.17 13.22
C ALA A 57 6.87 -4.88 11.94
N VAL A 58 7.37 -6.09 11.67
CA VAL A 58 6.91 -6.91 10.54
C VAL A 58 6.56 -8.30 11.05
N ILE A 59 5.36 -8.76 10.70
CA ILE A 59 4.80 -10.03 11.12
C ILE A 59 4.41 -10.84 9.88
N SER A 60 5.07 -11.95 9.63
CA SER A 60 4.63 -12.90 8.60
C SER A 60 3.42 -13.68 9.11
N ALA A 61 2.36 -13.75 8.31
CA ALA A 61 1.14 -14.45 8.69
C ALA A 61 0.48 -15.18 7.52
N GLN A 62 -0.22 -16.25 7.82
CA GLN A 62 -1.13 -16.89 6.86
C GLN A 62 -2.44 -16.09 6.79
N VAL A 63 -3.10 -16.09 5.62
CA VAL A 63 -4.39 -15.42 5.40
C VAL A 63 -5.43 -15.83 6.44
N SER A 64 -5.49 -17.12 6.82
CA SER A 64 -6.42 -17.66 7.84
C SER A 64 -6.20 -17.07 9.23
N ARG A 65 -5.04 -16.50 9.51
CA ARG A 65 -4.70 -15.86 10.79
C ARG A 65 -4.72 -14.35 10.77
N LEU A 66 -5.07 -13.73 9.63
CA LEU A 66 -5.01 -12.28 9.44
C LEU A 66 -5.76 -11.52 10.56
N LYS A 67 -7.01 -11.89 10.84
CA LYS A 67 -7.81 -11.22 11.89
C LYS A 67 -7.17 -11.31 13.26
N GLN A 68 -6.64 -12.47 13.62
CA GLN A 68 -5.95 -12.66 14.90
C GLN A 68 -4.67 -11.82 14.97
N THR A 69 -3.92 -11.74 13.86
CA THR A 69 -2.69 -10.95 13.80
C THR A 69 -2.98 -9.44 13.88
N ILE A 70 -4.06 -8.97 13.25
CA ILE A 70 -4.53 -7.58 13.37
C ILE A 70 -4.90 -7.28 14.84
N GLN A 71 -5.63 -8.18 15.50
CA GLN A 71 -5.99 -8.00 16.91
C GLN A 71 -4.74 -7.96 17.80
N THR A 72 -3.77 -8.84 17.56
CA THR A 72 -2.49 -8.82 18.28
C THR A 72 -1.78 -7.47 18.07
N ALA A 73 -1.69 -6.95 16.86
CA ALA A 73 -1.07 -5.65 16.61
C ALA A 73 -1.78 -4.52 17.39
N GLN A 74 -3.11 -4.57 17.45
CA GLN A 74 -3.92 -3.63 18.23
C GLN A 74 -3.64 -3.73 19.73
N ASP A 75 -3.56 -4.93 20.26
CA ASP A 75 -3.29 -5.19 21.69
C ASP A 75 -1.89 -4.70 22.09
N TYR A 76 -0.94 -4.70 21.15
CA TYR A 76 0.41 -4.14 21.33
C TYR A 76 0.48 -2.62 21.02
N GLY A 77 -0.64 -1.96 20.82
CA GLY A 77 -0.72 -0.50 20.69
C GLY A 77 -0.31 0.03 19.31
N ALA A 78 -0.47 -0.75 18.24
CA ALA A 78 -0.25 -0.22 16.88
C ALA A 78 -1.28 0.86 16.54
N ASP A 79 -0.81 1.99 15.99
CA ASP A 79 -1.66 3.05 15.45
C ASP A 79 -2.06 2.75 14.00
N LEU A 80 -1.17 2.10 13.26
CA LEU A 80 -1.35 1.74 11.86
C LEU A 80 -0.92 0.30 11.59
N VAL A 81 -1.76 -0.44 10.89
CA VAL A 81 -1.45 -1.75 10.32
C VAL A 81 -1.47 -1.68 8.79
N LEU A 82 -0.38 -2.10 8.16
CA LEU A 82 -0.28 -2.26 6.72
C LEU A 82 -0.31 -3.75 6.37
N ILE A 83 -1.18 -4.15 5.44
CA ILE A 83 -1.33 -5.55 5.03
C ILE A 83 -0.76 -5.70 3.62
N ASP A 84 0.41 -6.32 3.51
CA ASP A 84 1.05 -6.63 2.22
C ASP A 84 0.56 -7.96 1.68
N THR A 85 0.07 -7.99 0.43
CA THR A 85 -0.54 -9.18 -0.17
C THR A 85 0.27 -9.74 -1.33
N PRO A 86 0.22 -11.06 -1.58
CA PRO A 86 0.83 -11.66 -2.76
C PRO A 86 0.18 -11.17 -4.05
N GLY A 87 0.96 -11.19 -5.14
CA GLY A 87 0.51 -10.70 -6.45
C GLY A 87 -0.45 -11.63 -7.22
N ARG A 88 -0.76 -12.82 -6.71
CA ARG A 88 -1.59 -13.82 -7.40
C ARG A 88 -2.42 -14.66 -6.43
N SER A 89 -3.06 -14.00 -5.48
CA SER A 89 -3.93 -14.67 -4.53
C SER A 89 -5.19 -13.85 -4.29
N ASP A 90 -6.26 -14.23 -4.95
CA ASP A 90 -7.55 -13.56 -4.81
C ASP A 90 -8.08 -13.68 -3.38
N SER A 91 -7.89 -14.83 -2.73
CA SER A 91 -8.33 -15.04 -1.35
C SER A 91 -7.60 -14.12 -0.36
N ALA A 92 -6.28 -13.91 -0.53
CA ALA A 92 -5.51 -12.98 0.30
C ALA A 92 -5.96 -11.53 0.08
N ALA A 93 -6.17 -11.13 -1.19
CA ALA A 93 -6.62 -9.79 -1.54
C ALA A 93 -8.03 -9.50 -0.97
N ILE A 94 -8.97 -10.44 -1.10
CA ILE A 94 -10.33 -10.31 -0.56
C ILE A 94 -10.29 -10.20 0.98
N GLU A 95 -9.55 -11.08 1.65
CA GLU A 95 -9.52 -11.08 3.12
C GLU A 95 -8.79 -9.84 3.67
N ALA A 96 -7.72 -9.38 3.00
CA ALA A 96 -7.06 -8.12 3.34
C ALA A 96 -7.99 -6.92 3.17
N ALA A 97 -8.68 -6.83 2.01
CA ALA A 97 -9.61 -5.75 1.72
C ALA A 97 -10.81 -5.70 2.70
N ARG A 98 -11.34 -6.86 3.11
CA ARG A 98 -12.42 -6.94 4.12
C ARG A 98 -12.03 -6.44 5.50
N ASN A 99 -10.75 -6.50 5.83
CA ASN A 99 -10.24 -6.12 7.14
C ASN A 99 -9.55 -4.74 7.13
N ALA A 100 -9.59 -4.02 6.02
CA ALA A 100 -8.95 -2.72 5.86
C ALA A 100 -9.97 -1.56 5.92
N ASP A 101 -9.52 -0.43 6.41
CA ASP A 101 -10.25 0.84 6.37
C ASP A 101 -10.00 1.58 5.04
N LEU A 102 -8.85 1.30 4.41
CA LEU A 102 -8.46 1.81 3.10
C LEU A 102 -7.73 0.73 2.31
N VAL A 103 -8.04 0.62 1.02
CA VAL A 103 -7.34 -0.28 0.10
C VAL A 103 -6.54 0.53 -0.92
N LEU A 104 -5.26 0.23 -1.07
CA LEU A 104 -4.38 0.82 -2.08
C LEU A 104 -4.06 -0.22 -3.16
N ILE A 105 -4.15 0.20 -4.42
CA ILE A 105 -4.00 -0.67 -5.58
C ILE A 105 -2.92 -0.11 -6.48
N PRO A 106 -1.64 -0.46 -6.28
CA PRO A 106 -0.59 -0.05 -7.20
C PRO A 106 -0.78 -0.72 -8.56
N VAL A 107 -0.68 0.08 -9.62
CA VAL A 107 -0.76 -0.38 -11.00
C VAL A 107 0.25 0.33 -11.88
N ARG A 108 0.91 -0.40 -12.77
CA ARG A 108 1.74 0.21 -13.81
C ARG A 108 0.86 0.62 -14.99
N PRO A 109 1.08 1.81 -15.61
CA PRO A 109 0.27 2.33 -16.72
C PRO A 109 0.59 1.64 -18.05
N GLN A 110 0.71 0.34 -18.03
CA GLN A 110 0.87 -0.52 -19.19
C GLN A 110 -0.42 -1.29 -19.42
N ILE A 111 -0.75 -1.61 -20.65
CA ILE A 111 -2.02 -2.25 -20.99
C ILE A 111 -2.30 -3.49 -20.13
N PHE A 112 -1.32 -4.38 -19.98
CA PHE A 112 -1.45 -5.59 -19.14
C PHE A 112 -1.57 -5.30 -17.64
N GLY A 113 -1.16 -4.12 -17.18
CA GLY A 113 -1.38 -3.66 -15.81
C GLY A 113 -2.81 -3.20 -15.61
N LEU A 114 -3.30 -2.37 -16.55
CA LEU A 114 -4.67 -1.84 -16.51
C LEU A 114 -5.73 -2.93 -16.66
N GLU A 115 -5.50 -3.95 -17.49
CA GLU A 115 -6.42 -5.08 -17.65
C GLU A 115 -6.67 -5.83 -16.34
N THR A 116 -5.70 -5.86 -15.40
CA THR A 116 -5.90 -6.49 -14.09
C THR A 116 -6.91 -5.75 -13.20
N LEU A 117 -7.17 -4.47 -13.46
CA LEU A 117 -8.08 -3.66 -12.64
C LEU A 117 -9.52 -4.15 -12.70
N LYS A 118 -9.94 -4.80 -13.80
CA LYS A 118 -11.25 -5.45 -13.87
C LYS A 118 -11.38 -6.52 -12.79
N GLY A 119 -10.41 -7.42 -12.71
CA GLY A 119 -10.39 -8.47 -11.68
C GLY A 119 -10.30 -7.88 -10.27
N VAL A 120 -9.48 -6.84 -10.07
CA VAL A 120 -9.39 -6.15 -8.77
C VAL A 120 -10.73 -5.51 -8.39
N ARG A 121 -11.46 -4.90 -9.33
CA ARG A 121 -12.81 -4.36 -9.08
C ARG A 121 -13.78 -5.44 -8.62
N ASP A 122 -13.73 -6.62 -9.24
CA ASP A 122 -14.56 -7.75 -8.84
C ASP A 122 -14.19 -8.28 -7.45
N LEU A 123 -12.90 -8.33 -7.10
CA LEU A 123 -12.43 -8.68 -5.75
C LEU A 123 -12.94 -7.69 -4.70
N LEU A 124 -12.90 -6.38 -4.97
CA LEU A 124 -13.40 -5.35 -4.07
C LEU A 124 -14.91 -5.52 -3.82
N ARG A 125 -15.70 -5.84 -4.84
CA ARG A 125 -17.13 -6.12 -4.69
C ARG A 125 -17.37 -7.33 -3.76
N VAL A 126 -16.61 -8.40 -3.93
CA VAL A 126 -16.69 -9.58 -3.04
C VAL A 126 -16.25 -9.24 -1.63
N ALA A 127 -15.33 -8.30 -1.47
CA ALA A 127 -14.85 -7.82 -0.15
C ALA A 127 -15.84 -6.88 0.56
N GLY A 128 -16.89 -6.40 -0.11
CA GLY A 128 -17.88 -5.48 0.47
C GLY A 128 -17.66 -4.01 0.04
N ASP A 129 -17.00 -3.79 -1.07
CA ASP A 129 -16.70 -2.46 -1.65
C ASP A 129 -16.03 -1.48 -0.65
N PRO A 130 -14.92 -1.86 -0.01
CA PRO A 130 -14.21 -0.96 0.87
C PRO A 130 -13.70 0.28 0.10
N LEU A 131 -13.43 1.38 0.82
CA LEU A 131 -12.80 2.54 0.21
C LEU A 131 -11.47 2.14 -0.43
N ALA A 132 -11.31 2.39 -1.72
CA ALA A 132 -10.16 1.95 -2.50
C ALA A 132 -9.65 3.04 -3.43
N TYR A 133 -8.32 3.13 -3.55
CA TYR A 133 -7.64 4.04 -4.47
C TYR A 133 -6.57 3.32 -5.28
N VAL A 134 -6.59 3.55 -6.57
CA VAL A 134 -5.52 3.12 -7.47
C VAL A 134 -4.35 4.09 -7.36
N ILE A 135 -3.13 3.56 -7.22
CA ILE A 135 -1.88 4.32 -7.25
C ILE A 135 -1.19 4.04 -8.58
N VAL A 136 -1.13 5.02 -9.46
CA VAL A 136 -0.37 4.90 -10.71
C VAL A 136 1.12 4.87 -10.37
N ASN A 137 1.78 3.73 -10.63
CA ASN A 137 3.15 3.44 -10.19
C ASN A 137 4.08 3.10 -11.36
N GLY A 138 5.36 3.33 -11.17
CA GLY A 138 6.40 2.98 -12.15
C GLY A 138 6.37 3.85 -13.41
N ILE A 139 5.92 5.09 -13.29
CA ILE A 139 5.96 6.08 -14.36
C ILE A 139 7.41 6.42 -14.71
N HIS A 140 7.74 6.44 -16.00
CA HIS A 140 9.04 6.94 -16.41
C HIS A 140 9.14 8.45 -16.12
N PRO A 141 10.19 8.93 -15.44
CA PRO A 141 10.25 10.32 -14.95
C PRO A 141 10.11 11.41 -16.04
N GLN A 142 10.40 11.07 -17.29
CA GLN A 142 10.28 11.98 -18.44
C GLN A 142 8.92 11.90 -19.14
N VAL A 143 8.05 10.96 -18.77
CA VAL A 143 6.78 10.67 -19.46
C VAL A 143 5.61 10.92 -18.52
N THR A 144 5.43 12.17 -18.10
CA THR A 144 4.36 12.54 -17.15
C THR A 144 3.03 12.90 -17.85
N LYS A 145 3.07 13.28 -19.13
CA LYS A 145 1.87 13.75 -19.86
C LYS A 145 0.75 12.71 -20.00
N GLY A 146 1.06 11.41 -19.93
CA GLY A 146 0.07 10.33 -20.02
C GLY A 146 -0.62 9.96 -18.70
N VAL A 147 -0.20 10.54 -17.58
CA VAL A 147 -0.72 10.14 -16.27
C VAL A 147 -2.18 10.55 -16.10
N GLU A 148 -2.54 11.77 -16.47
CA GLU A 148 -3.92 12.26 -16.39
C GLU A 148 -4.87 11.45 -17.31
N THR A 149 -4.42 11.12 -18.52
CA THR A 149 -5.18 10.25 -19.42
C THR A 149 -5.36 8.85 -18.81
N THR A 150 -4.32 8.31 -18.16
CA THR A 150 -4.40 7.02 -17.49
C THR A 150 -5.38 7.06 -16.30
N ARG A 151 -5.39 8.15 -15.53
CA ARG A 151 -6.34 8.34 -14.42
C ARG A 151 -7.77 8.35 -14.91
N ALA A 152 -8.08 9.22 -15.88
CA ALA A 152 -9.41 9.31 -16.48
C ALA A 152 -9.86 7.95 -17.04
N LEU A 153 -8.97 7.23 -17.73
CA LEU A 153 -9.27 5.90 -18.24
C LEU A 153 -9.63 4.91 -17.11
N ILE A 154 -8.90 4.94 -15.99
CA ILE A 154 -9.16 4.06 -14.85
C ILE A 154 -10.52 4.39 -14.22
N GLU A 155 -10.80 5.67 -13.98
CA GLU A 155 -12.04 6.15 -13.38
C GLU A 155 -13.25 5.82 -14.27
N ASP A 156 -13.17 6.15 -15.56
CA ASP A 156 -14.26 5.95 -16.52
C ASP A 156 -14.53 4.48 -16.85
N THR A 157 -13.45 3.66 -16.94
CA THR A 157 -13.60 2.25 -17.40
C THR A 157 -13.89 1.30 -16.25
N PHE A 158 -13.25 1.50 -15.09
CA PHE A 158 -13.32 0.56 -13.98
C PHE A 158 -14.12 1.09 -12.78
N GLY A 159 -14.47 2.37 -12.76
CA GLY A 159 -15.17 3.00 -11.63
C GLY A 159 -14.36 2.93 -10.34
N LEU A 160 -13.05 3.06 -10.42
CA LEU A 160 -12.13 3.06 -9.30
C LEU A 160 -11.58 4.47 -9.06
N ASN A 161 -11.54 4.92 -7.81
CA ASN A 161 -10.88 6.18 -7.49
C ASN A 161 -9.37 6.08 -7.76
N VAL A 162 -8.77 7.17 -8.22
CA VAL A 162 -7.32 7.24 -8.47
C VAL A 162 -6.71 8.30 -7.55
N ALA A 163 -5.59 7.98 -6.93
CA ALA A 163 -4.87 8.91 -6.09
C ALA A 163 -4.34 10.12 -6.90
N PRO A 164 -4.37 11.34 -6.34
CA PRO A 164 -3.96 12.55 -7.07
C PRO A 164 -2.46 12.64 -7.33
N MET A 165 -1.66 11.73 -6.78
CA MET A 165 -0.23 11.61 -7.05
C MET A 165 0.07 10.30 -7.81
N HIS A 166 1.29 10.18 -8.27
CA HIS A 166 1.82 8.95 -8.87
C HIS A 166 3.24 8.73 -8.38
N LEU A 167 3.72 7.49 -8.51
CA LEU A 167 5.09 7.13 -8.20
C LEU A 167 5.86 6.87 -9.49
N CYS A 168 7.05 7.46 -9.61
CA CYS A 168 7.92 7.25 -10.76
C CYS A 168 8.82 6.04 -10.56
N GLN A 169 9.39 5.56 -11.65
CA GLN A 169 10.47 4.60 -11.59
C GLN A 169 11.74 5.29 -11.07
N ARG A 170 12.23 4.87 -9.90
CA ARG A 170 13.42 5.40 -9.23
C ARG A 170 14.36 4.27 -8.83
N GLY A 171 15.67 4.49 -8.95
CA GLY A 171 16.69 3.52 -8.51
C GLY A 171 16.60 3.21 -7.02
N SER A 172 16.34 4.23 -6.19
CA SER A 172 16.23 4.08 -4.73
C SER A 172 15.12 3.12 -4.28
N TYR A 173 14.04 2.92 -5.05
CA TYR A 173 13.01 1.93 -4.73
C TYR A 173 13.54 0.48 -4.85
N ALA A 174 14.51 0.23 -5.70
CA ALA A 174 15.14 -1.08 -5.86
C ALA A 174 16.34 -1.26 -4.92
N GLU A 175 17.11 -0.20 -4.70
CA GLU A 175 18.36 -0.23 -3.94
C GLU A 175 18.10 -0.28 -2.42
N ALA A 176 17.26 0.60 -1.89
CA ALA A 176 17.04 0.74 -0.45
C ALA A 176 16.63 -0.56 0.26
N PRO A 177 15.71 -1.40 -0.29
CA PRO A 177 15.32 -2.65 0.36
C PRO A 177 16.46 -3.68 0.48
N THR A 178 17.51 -3.58 -0.33
CA THR A 178 18.66 -4.51 -0.26
C THR A 178 19.44 -4.38 1.05
N ILE A 179 19.34 -3.23 1.71
CA ILE A 179 20.00 -2.92 2.97
C ILE A 179 19.01 -2.66 4.11
N GLY A 180 17.76 -3.10 3.99
CA GLY A 180 16.73 -2.96 5.02
C GLY A 180 16.26 -1.52 5.23
N ARG A 181 16.40 -0.65 4.23
CA ARG A 181 15.91 0.73 4.23
C ARG A 181 14.71 0.90 3.30
N SER A 182 13.99 2.01 3.47
CA SER A 182 13.08 2.55 2.47
C SER A 182 13.78 3.60 1.60
N ALA A 183 13.16 3.99 0.50
CA ALA A 183 13.76 4.99 -0.39
C ALA A 183 13.97 6.35 0.29
N GLN A 184 13.08 6.75 1.21
CA GLN A 184 13.21 7.98 1.98
C GLN A 184 14.34 7.95 3.03
N GLU A 185 14.67 6.77 3.54
CA GLU A 185 15.81 6.62 4.46
C GLU A 185 17.15 6.55 3.70
N LEU A 186 17.14 6.08 2.44
CA LEU A 186 18.32 6.04 1.59
C LEU A 186 18.69 7.43 1.08
N ASP A 187 17.69 8.20 0.62
CA ASP A 187 17.86 9.55 0.07
C ASP A 187 16.70 10.43 0.55
N PRO A 188 16.83 11.05 1.76
CA PRO A 188 15.75 11.81 2.38
C PRO A 188 15.28 13.03 1.59
N GLU A 189 16.16 13.65 0.80
CA GLU A 189 15.86 14.80 -0.07
C GLU A 189 15.54 14.39 -1.50
N GLY A 190 15.54 13.10 -1.77
CA GLY A 190 15.31 12.54 -3.09
C GLY A 190 13.83 12.58 -3.51
N LYS A 191 13.62 12.52 -4.83
CA LYS A 191 12.27 12.53 -5.40
C LYS A 191 11.42 11.32 -4.98
N ALA A 192 12.03 10.17 -4.70
CA ALA A 192 11.32 9.00 -4.20
C ALA A 192 10.80 9.25 -2.77
N ALA A 193 11.58 9.93 -1.94
CA ALA A 193 11.17 10.31 -0.60
C ALA A 193 9.97 11.27 -0.63
N ASP A 194 10.02 12.29 -1.49
CA ASP A 194 8.91 13.24 -1.69
C ASP A 194 7.62 12.52 -2.18
N GLU A 195 7.76 11.61 -3.15
CA GLU A 195 6.63 10.81 -3.65
C GLU A 195 5.97 9.97 -2.54
N LEU A 196 6.76 9.30 -1.70
CA LEU A 196 6.25 8.49 -0.58
C LEU A 196 5.63 9.34 0.52
N ARG A 197 6.23 10.49 0.87
CA ARG A 197 5.64 11.43 1.84
C ARG A 197 4.29 11.97 1.38
N ARG A 198 4.17 12.33 0.10
CA ARG A 198 2.87 12.77 -0.48
C ARG A 198 1.84 11.66 -0.44
N LEU A 199 2.24 10.42 -0.74
CA LEU A 199 1.35 9.27 -0.65
C LEU A 199 0.90 9.04 0.80
N TYR A 200 1.82 9.13 1.77
CA TYR A 200 1.50 9.04 3.18
C TYR A 200 0.52 10.14 3.62
N MET A 201 0.79 11.41 3.29
CA MET A 201 -0.10 12.52 3.64
C MET A 201 -1.51 12.31 3.07
N PHE A 202 -1.62 11.94 1.81
CA PHE A 202 -2.89 11.64 1.17
C PHE A 202 -3.65 10.52 1.88
N THR A 203 -2.98 9.39 2.18
CA THR A 203 -3.62 8.26 2.87
C THR A 203 -4.05 8.62 4.28
N PHE A 204 -3.25 9.40 4.99
CA PHE A 204 -3.54 9.83 6.35
C PHE A 204 -4.72 10.83 6.41
N GLU A 205 -4.82 11.76 5.46
CA GLU A 205 -5.96 12.66 5.30
C GLU A 205 -7.27 11.88 5.06
N LEU A 206 -7.24 10.88 4.19
CA LEU A 206 -8.40 10.01 3.94
C LEU A 206 -8.84 9.26 5.20
N LEU A 207 -7.91 8.68 5.93
CA LEU A 207 -8.22 7.92 7.15
C LEU A 207 -8.78 8.83 8.25
N ASN A 208 -8.24 10.04 8.40
CA ASN A 208 -8.76 11.00 9.36
C ASN A 208 -10.18 11.46 9.01
N LYS A 209 -10.46 11.67 7.72
CA LYS A 209 -11.80 12.02 7.25
C LYS A 209 -12.81 10.91 7.54
N LEU A 210 -12.46 9.65 7.26
CA LEU A 210 -13.31 8.50 7.60
C LEU A 210 -13.60 8.43 9.10
N ASN A 211 -12.61 8.71 9.93
CA ASN A 211 -12.77 8.70 11.38
C ASN A 211 -13.71 9.81 11.85
N SER A 212 -13.61 11.01 11.28
CA SER A 212 -14.49 12.15 11.61
C SER A 212 -15.96 11.87 11.26
N GLU A 213 -16.20 11.33 10.06
CA GLU A 213 -17.55 10.96 9.59
C GLU A 213 -18.19 9.87 10.48
N HIS A 214 -17.40 8.99 11.05
CA HIS A 214 -17.88 7.93 11.97
C HIS A 214 -18.29 8.50 13.35
N TYR A 215 -17.68 9.60 13.79
CA TYR A 215 -18.04 10.28 15.05
C TYR A 215 -19.27 11.16 14.93
N GLU A 216 -19.55 11.74 13.75
CA GLU A 216 -20.72 12.57 13.52
C GLU A 216 -22.03 11.77 13.34
N GLN A 217 -21.93 10.47 13.09
CA GLN A 217 -23.11 9.57 12.90
C GLN A 217 -23.51 8.82 14.17
N LYS A 218 -22.83 9.03 15.28
CA LYS A 218 -23.16 8.46 16.62
C LYS A 218 -23.70 9.49 17.57
#